data_f307a22657ca7f741969b0e94143bc47
#
_entry.id   f307a22657ca7f741969b0e94143bc47
#
_cell.length_a   1.000
_cell.length_b   1.000
_cell.length_c   1.000
_cell.angle_alpha   90.00
_cell.angle_beta   90.00
_cell.angle_gamma   90.00
#
_symmetry.space_group_name_H-M   'P 1'
#
loop_
_entity.id
_entity.type
_entity.pdbx_description
1 polymer ?
#
loop_
_entity_poly.entity_id
_entity_poly.type
_entity_poly.pdbx_seq_one_letter_code
_entity_poly.pdbx_strand_id
1 'polypeptide(L)'
;DADAAPVKEQDAEPLIVSINDRGQLFLNLGADEKQALELAAIRQRVAAVLRRTPDKPVLVWGDERVAYGDVVVVMTALQEAGAPTVGLVTESPAGN
;
A
#
# COMPACT_ATOMS: atom_id res chain seq x y z
N ASP A 1 -7.50 -12.31 -27.46
CA ASP A 1 -7.53 -12.01 -27.24
C ASP A 1 -7.21 -11.30 -26.80
N ALA A 2 -6.95 -11.22 -26.72
CA ALA A 2 -6.50 -10.70 -26.39
C ALA A 2 -6.75 -9.79 -25.92
N ASP A 3 -6.91 -9.70 -25.86
CA ASP A 3 -7.35 -9.15 -25.54
C ASP A 3 -7.52 -8.50 -24.64
N ALA A 4 -7.46 -7.82 -24.79
CA ALA A 4 -8.05 -7.24 -23.71
C ALA A 4 -7.23 -7.04 -22.50
N ALA A 5 -6.45 -7.85 -22.33
CA ALA A 5 -5.64 -7.85 -21.16
C ALA A 5 -4.91 -6.58 -20.89
N PRO A 6 -4.40 -5.91 -21.87
CA PRO A 6 -3.56 -4.74 -21.57
C PRO A 6 -4.26 -3.67 -20.77
N VAL A 7 -5.54 -3.57 -20.97
CA VAL A 7 -6.25 -2.53 -20.27
C VAL A 7 -6.19 -2.72 -18.77
N LYS A 8 -6.06 -3.93 -18.36
CA LYS A 8 -6.11 -4.23 -16.94
C LYS A 8 -4.79 -4.05 -16.22
N GLU A 9 -3.80 -3.62 -16.93
CA GLU A 9 -2.51 -3.50 -16.31
C GLU A 9 -2.54 -2.57 -15.11
N GLN A 10 -3.19 -1.43 -15.26
CA GLN A 10 -3.29 -0.50 -14.15
C GLN A 10 -4.09 -1.08 -13.01
N ASP A 11 -5.14 -1.83 -13.32
CA ASP A 11 -5.95 -2.42 -12.29
C ASP A 11 -5.21 -3.54 -11.58
N ALA A 12 -4.24 -4.13 -12.26
CA ALA A 12 -3.49 -5.21 -11.67
C ALA A 12 -2.40 -4.75 -10.75
N GLU A 13 -2.03 -3.49 -10.84
CA GLU A 13 -0.97 -2.99 -9.98
C GLU A 13 -1.44 -2.94 -8.55
N PRO A 14 -0.58 -3.33 -7.61
CA PRO A 14 -0.99 -3.31 -6.22
C PRO A 14 -1.04 -1.89 -5.67
N LEU A 15 -1.85 -1.74 -4.63
CA LEU A 15 -1.73 -0.57 -3.79
C LEU A 15 -0.54 -0.79 -2.88
N ILE A 16 0.32 0.19 -2.80
CA ILE A 16 1.51 0.08 -1.98
C ILE A 16 1.54 1.22 -0.98
N VAL A 17 1.58 0.85 0.28
CA VAL A 17 1.76 1.81 1.36
C VAL A 17 3.20 1.66 1.84
N SER A 18 3.97 2.72 1.72
CA SER A 18 5.37 2.70 2.12
C SER A 18 5.52 3.37 3.47
N ILE A 19 6.36 2.80 4.31
CA ILE A 19 6.68 3.36 5.62
C ILE A 19 8.18 3.55 5.70
N ASN A 20 8.62 4.77 5.96
CA ASN A 20 10.05 4.99 6.10
C ASN A 20 10.47 4.81 7.56
N ASP A 21 11.76 5.01 7.82
CA ASP A 21 12.29 4.76 9.16
C ASP A 21 11.81 5.76 10.19
N ARG A 22 11.14 6.82 9.76
CA ARG A 22 10.56 7.80 10.70
C ARG A 22 9.06 7.56 10.88
N GLY A 23 8.53 6.51 10.29
CA GLY A 23 7.10 6.22 10.43
C GLY A 23 6.22 7.02 9.50
N GLN A 24 6.79 7.72 8.54
CA GLN A 24 5.99 8.46 7.58
C GLN A 24 5.42 7.52 6.54
N LEU A 25 4.20 7.81 6.11
CA LEU A 25 3.43 6.93 5.22
C LEU A 25 3.25 7.57 3.86
N PHE A 26 3.36 6.74 2.83
CA PHE A 26 3.19 7.18 1.46
C PHE A 26 2.33 6.16 0.73
N LEU A 27 1.55 6.62 -0.22
CA LEU A 27 0.67 5.75 -0.99
C LEU A 27 0.94 5.98 -2.46
N ASN A 28 1.02 4.90 -3.23
CA ASN A 28 1.36 4.98 -4.65
C ASN A 28 0.14 5.31 -5.51
N LEU A 29 -0.57 6.37 -5.17
CA LEU A 29 -1.76 6.79 -5.89
C LEU A 29 -1.59 8.21 -6.40
N GLY A 30 -1.63 8.33 -7.71
CA GLY A 30 -1.73 9.63 -8.34
C GLY A 30 -0.60 10.57 -7.98
N ALA A 31 -0.91 11.83 -7.95
CA ALA A 31 0.09 12.86 -7.75
C ALA A 31 0.63 12.91 -6.34
N ASP A 32 -0.02 12.22 -5.42
CA ASP A 32 0.33 12.31 -4.01
C ASP A 32 1.35 11.30 -3.58
N GLU A 33 1.90 10.52 -4.52
CA GLU A 33 2.70 9.39 -4.09
C GLU A 33 4.00 9.80 -3.38
N LYS A 34 4.44 11.02 -3.54
CA LYS A 34 5.64 11.49 -2.85
C LYS A 34 5.35 12.32 -1.62
N GLN A 35 4.10 12.40 -1.25
CA GLN A 35 3.69 13.23 -0.13
C GLN A 35 3.32 12.35 1.04
N ALA A 36 3.85 12.66 2.22
CA ALA A 36 3.50 11.89 3.40
C ALA A 36 2.04 12.12 3.76
N LEU A 37 1.34 11.07 4.11
CA LEU A 37 -0.06 11.13 4.45
C LEU A 37 -0.27 10.59 5.85
N GLU A 38 -1.35 11.04 6.48
CA GLU A 38 -1.73 10.50 7.76
C GLU A 38 -2.43 9.17 7.59
N LEU A 39 -2.40 8.38 8.63
CA LEU A 39 -2.98 7.04 8.56
C LEU A 39 -4.45 7.08 8.17
N ALA A 40 -5.19 8.04 8.71
CA ALA A 40 -6.61 8.15 8.37
C ALA A 40 -6.80 8.41 6.88
N ALA A 41 -5.95 9.24 6.29
CA ALA A 41 -6.05 9.51 4.87
C ALA A 41 -5.70 8.28 4.05
N ILE A 42 -4.67 7.54 4.46
CA ILE A 42 -4.31 6.29 3.80
C ILE A 42 -5.50 5.34 3.82
N ARG A 43 -6.11 5.18 5.00
CA ARG A 43 -7.22 4.25 5.12
C ARG A 43 -8.40 4.64 4.25
N GLN A 44 -8.71 5.92 4.20
CA GLN A 44 -9.82 6.39 3.38
C GLN A 44 -9.58 6.16 1.89
N ARG A 45 -8.37 6.44 1.45
CA ARG A 45 -8.05 6.26 0.03
C ARG A 45 -8.03 4.81 -0.37
N VAL A 46 -7.48 3.97 0.47
CA VAL A 46 -7.46 2.54 0.20
C VAL A 46 -8.88 1.98 0.18
N ALA A 47 -9.70 2.40 1.14
CA ALA A 47 -11.08 1.94 1.17
C ALA A 47 -11.83 2.32 -0.10
N ALA A 48 -11.58 3.52 -0.61
CA ALA A 48 -12.25 3.97 -1.84
C ALA A 48 -11.85 3.11 -3.03
N VAL A 49 -10.56 2.79 -3.13
CA VAL A 49 -10.09 1.95 -4.23
C VAL A 49 -10.66 0.54 -4.11
N LEU A 50 -10.67 0.00 -2.91
CA LEU A 50 -11.13 -1.37 -2.72
C LEU A 50 -12.62 -1.52 -2.92
N ARG A 51 -13.39 -0.45 -2.74
CA ARG A 51 -14.81 -0.51 -3.07
C ARG A 51 -15.02 -0.73 -4.56
N ARG A 52 -14.13 -0.21 -5.37
CA ARG A 52 -14.24 -0.35 -6.82
C ARG A 52 -13.54 -1.60 -7.32
N THR A 53 -12.47 -1.99 -6.66
CA THR A 53 -11.66 -3.14 -7.08
C THR A 53 -11.34 -3.98 -5.85
N PRO A 54 -12.30 -4.78 -5.38
CA PRO A 54 -12.12 -5.50 -4.11
C PRO A 54 -10.96 -6.50 -4.12
N ASP A 55 -10.57 -6.95 -5.28
CA ASP A 55 -9.48 -7.94 -5.37
C ASP A 55 -8.11 -7.33 -5.54
N LYS A 56 -8.03 -6.02 -5.49
CA LYS A 56 -6.74 -5.39 -5.73
C LYS A 56 -5.75 -5.76 -4.62
N PRO A 57 -4.56 -6.20 -4.98
CA PRO A 57 -3.56 -6.53 -3.95
C PRO A 57 -3.12 -5.29 -3.19
N VAL A 58 -2.87 -5.47 -1.92
CA VAL A 58 -2.41 -4.38 -1.06
C VAL A 58 -1.12 -4.82 -0.38
N LEU A 59 -0.09 -4.00 -0.51
CA LEU A 59 1.22 -4.31 0.04
C LEU A 59 1.67 -3.18 0.94
N VAL A 60 2.42 -3.54 1.97
CA VAL A 60 3.11 -2.58 2.81
C VAL A 60 4.60 -2.76 2.55
N TRP A 61 5.27 -1.68 2.17
CA TRP A 61 6.72 -1.67 2.00
C TRP A 61 7.32 -0.93 3.17
N GLY A 62 8.11 -1.63 3.97
CA GLY A 62 8.73 -1.04 5.13
C GLY A 62 10.23 -0.97 4.96
N ASP A 63 10.81 0.18 5.34
CA ASP A 63 12.25 0.27 5.50
C ASP A 63 12.62 -0.72 6.59
N GLU A 64 13.76 -1.38 6.44
CA GLU A 64 14.09 -2.41 7.41
C GLU A 64 14.28 -1.83 8.82
N ARG A 65 14.44 -0.52 8.93
CA ARG A 65 14.60 0.13 10.23
C ARG A 65 13.30 0.66 10.81
N VAL A 66 12.18 0.40 10.13
CA VAL A 66 10.90 0.86 10.64
C VAL A 66 10.51 0.07 11.89
N ALA A 67 9.84 0.72 12.82
CA ALA A 67 9.41 0.04 14.03
C ALA A 67 8.32 -0.96 13.70
N TYR A 68 8.43 -2.15 14.25
CA TYR A 68 7.45 -3.20 13.98
C TYR A 68 6.04 -2.76 14.36
N GLY A 69 5.92 -2.05 15.50
CA GLY A 69 4.60 -1.59 15.92
C GLY A 69 3.94 -0.68 14.91
N ASP A 70 4.72 0.16 14.24
CA ASP A 70 4.17 1.02 13.20
C ASP A 70 3.66 0.19 12.04
N VAL A 71 4.38 -0.86 11.67
CA VAL A 71 3.95 -1.74 10.59
C VAL A 71 2.63 -2.40 10.95
N VAL A 72 2.51 -2.88 12.17
CA VAL A 72 1.29 -3.57 12.60
C VAL A 72 0.09 -2.63 12.56
N VAL A 73 0.29 -1.39 13.01
CA VAL A 73 -0.80 -0.41 13.00
C VAL A 73 -1.28 -0.16 11.58
N VAL A 74 -0.34 -0.03 10.64
CA VAL A 74 -0.70 0.22 9.25
C VAL A 74 -1.41 -0.99 8.66
N MET A 75 -0.89 -2.18 8.89
CA MET A 75 -1.52 -3.38 8.34
C MET A 75 -2.93 -3.56 8.87
N THR A 76 -3.13 -3.28 10.15
CA THR A 76 -4.45 -3.37 10.74
C THR A 76 -5.41 -2.36 10.08
N ALA A 77 -4.94 -1.15 9.87
CA ALA A 77 -5.78 -0.13 9.25
C ALA A 77 -6.17 -0.52 7.84
N LEU A 78 -5.25 -1.15 7.09
CA LEU A 78 -5.56 -1.57 5.73
C LEU A 78 -6.56 -2.71 5.71
N GLN A 79 -6.47 -3.61 6.66
CA GLN A 79 -7.46 -4.67 6.77
C GLN A 79 -8.84 -4.09 7.12
N GLU A 80 -8.87 -3.11 7.98
CA GLU A 80 -10.12 -2.43 8.32
C GLU A 80 -10.68 -1.68 7.12
N ALA A 81 -9.84 -1.24 6.23
CA ALA A 81 -10.28 -0.55 5.01
C ALA A 81 -10.86 -1.50 3.98
N GLY A 82 -10.73 -2.80 4.20
CA GLY A 82 -11.32 -3.78 3.31
C GLY A 82 -10.36 -4.72 2.61
N ALA A 83 -9.07 -4.62 2.89
CA ALA A 83 -8.10 -5.51 2.26
C ALA A 83 -8.20 -6.89 2.91
N PRO A 84 -8.53 -7.93 2.14
CA PRO A 84 -8.64 -9.26 2.74
C PRO A 84 -7.28 -9.80 3.17
N THR A 85 -6.25 -9.47 2.42
CA THR A 85 -4.88 -9.84 2.77
C THR A 85 -3.99 -8.66 2.49
N VAL A 86 -2.98 -8.49 3.33
CA VAL A 86 -2.00 -7.42 3.17
C VAL A 86 -0.63 -8.08 3.17
N GLY A 87 0.12 -7.90 2.10
CA GLY A 87 1.47 -8.41 2.03
C GLY A 87 2.45 -7.43 2.65
N LEU A 88 3.54 -7.96 3.16
CA LEU A 88 4.59 -7.14 3.73
C LEU A 88 5.88 -7.37 2.98
N VAL A 89 6.48 -6.30 2.51
CA VAL A 89 7.77 -6.34 1.84
C VAL A 89 8.70 -5.44 2.64
N THR A 90 9.84 -5.97 3.02
CA THR A 90 10.84 -5.15 3.69
C THR A 90 11.98 -4.90 2.74
N GLU A 91 12.54 -3.73 2.85
CA GLU A 91 13.60 -3.33 1.96
C GLU A 91 14.88 -3.18 2.73
N SER A 92 15.89 -3.88 2.31
CA SER A 92 17.18 -3.77 2.95
C SER A 92 17.99 -2.70 2.27
N PRO A 93 18.49 -1.75 3.01
CA PRO A 93 19.29 -0.70 2.39
C PRO A 93 20.58 -1.23 1.79
N ALA A 94 21.06 -2.33 2.26
CA ALA A 94 22.29 -2.85 1.73
C ALA A 94 22.12 -3.40 0.36
N GLY A 95 20.93 -3.63 -0.01
CA GLY A 95 20.74 -4.14 -1.33
C GLY A 95 21.43 -5.42 -1.47
N ASN A 96 22.00 -5.64 -0.67
CA ASN A 96 22.75 -6.73 -0.71
C ASN A 96 22.45 -7.72 -1.02
#